data_d0cf060d5a9d3d57bad239a25bc41cd0
#
_entry.id   d0cf060d5a9d3d57bad239a25bc41cd0
#
_cell.length_a   1.000
_cell.length_b   1.000
_cell.length_c   1.000
_cell.angle_alpha   90.00
_cell.angle_beta   90.00
_cell.angle_gamma   90.00
#
_symmetry.space_group_name_H-M   'P 1'
#
loop_
_entity.id
_entity.type
_entity.pdbx_description
1 polymer ?
#
loop_
_entity_poly.entity_id
_entity_poly.type
_entity_poly.pdbx_seq_one_letter_code
_entity_poly.pdbx_strand_id
1 'polypeptide(L)'
;MKKIQRYTLTLIATFASATILATPTFAWGPERTTYTNNDPAPEVTFNSITNNAAIGDERNFVRVAELGGDSIQYVDSLKIEPGKEYEVYIYYHNNAASNLNPSGKGIANGVKVSSAYPTVVKKDEEGMISGIISATDSNPPKVWDEAYVTTDYDEVTLRYKTGTAIIHNAGRVNGSVLSTDLFTEAGTYIGINTLDGRIPGCAEYSGYITYTLVAERTAASLEKQVSLDGENWSESVNAKPGDYVTYKVVFKNEGNTNLTNVIFKDTHDAGLALRSGTTTIYDVNNVSGKIIDDILDLSGHNTGDAAAGALVQVIYQAKVSEEETYCGKTLKNTITASYNSDQNLMNDANVFVVCEGTPEPEPTPDPEPDPEPLPEEIVETGPLEITMAVLVILAIIGAGFYFWRTRRTLKKVENKAAGKKSTTEKISDQKSAAEISTKNPSAPQNPTESKEKNAKNLNQKPDEHKK
;
A
#
# COMPACT_ATOMS: atom_id res chain seq x y z
N MET A 1 -57.96 -37.09 -6.34
CA MET A 1 -57.36 -36.67 -5.10
C MET A 1 -55.95 -37.28 -4.95
N LYS A 2 -54.96 -36.86 -5.72
CA LYS A 2 -53.54 -37.27 -5.58
C LYS A 2 -52.64 -36.38 -6.43
N LYS A 3 -52.66 -35.02 -6.25
CA LYS A 3 -51.75 -34.09 -6.93
C LYS A 3 -51.40 -32.84 -6.13
N ILE A 4 -51.64 -32.77 -4.83
CA ILE A 4 -51.40 -31.58 -4.01
C ILE A 4 -50.30 -31.76 -2.94
N GLN A 5 -49.60 -32.89 -2.93
CA GLN A 5 -48.62 -33.19 -1.86
C GLN A 5 -47.13 -33.15 -2.30
N ARG A 6 -46.80 -32.51 -3.45
CA ARG A 6 -45.42 -32.46 -3.94
C ARG A 6 -44.79 -31.06 -4.00
N TYR A 7 -45.49 -30.03 -3.58
CA TYR A 7 -44.96 -28.64 -3.65
C TYR A 7 -44.62 -27.99 -2.31
N THR A 8 -44.79 -28.72 -1.20
CA THR A 8 -44.53 -28.16 0.15
C THR A 8 -43.20 -28.59 0.76
N LEU A 9 -42.38 -29.39 0.06
CA LEU A 9 -41.08 -29.87 0.60
C LEU A 9 -39.84 -29.23 -0.06
N THR A 10 -40.02 -28.32 -1.05
CA THR A 10 -38.90 -27.73 -1.77
C THR A 10 -38.63 -26.29 -1.33
N LEU A 11 -39.36 -25.73 -0.40
CA LEU A 11 -39.22 -24.33 0.03
C LEU A 11 -38.57 -24.13 1.43
N ILE A 12 -38.12 -25.21 2.08
CA ILE A 12 -37.45 -25.13 3.39
C ILE A 12 -35.93 -25.34 3.28
N ALA A 13 -35.41 -25.69 2.11
CA ALA A 13 -34.00 -26.03 1.93
C ALA A 13 -33.12 -24.85 1.42
N THR A 14 -33.66 -23.62 1.25
CA THR A 14 -32.93 -22.52 0.66
C THR A 14 -32.71 -21.30 1.59
N PHE A 15 -32.99 -21.41 2.87
CA PHE A 15 -32.72 -20.32 3.83
C PHE A 15 -31.74 -20.69 4.95
N ALA A 16 -30.90 -21.71 4.73
CA ALA A 16 -29.69 -21.94 5.53
C ALA A 16 -28.44 -21.41 4.80
N SER A 17 -28.56 -20.26 4.11
CA SER A 17 -27.42 -19.57 3.56
C SER A 17 -26.91 -18.59 4.59
N ALA A 18 -25.95 -19.10 5.40
CA ALA A 18 -24.72 -18.41 5.77
C ALA A 18 -24.89 -16.91 6.17
N THR A 19 -25.36 -16.63 7.38
CA THR A 19 -24.59 -15.68 8.15
C THR A 19 -23.24 -16.33 8.44
N ILE A 20 -22.32 -16.29 7.49
CA ILE A 20 -20.90 -16.31 7.81
C ILE A 20 -20.72 -15.06 8.65
N LEU A 21 -20.77 -15.22 9.98
CA LEU A 21 -20.09 -14.30 10.86
C LEU A 21 -18.66 -14.35 10.34
N ALA A 22 -18.24 -13.31 9.60
CA ALA A 22 -16.84 -13.06 9.37
C ALA A 22 -16.22 -12.98 10.77
N THR A 23 -15.69 -14.09 11.25
CA THR A 23 -14.73 -14.07 12.35
C THR A 23 -13.66 -13.14 11.84
N PRO A 24 -13.24 -12.11 12.60
CA PRO A 24 -12.09 -11.33 12.23
C PRO A 24 -10.98 -12.37 12.01
N THR A 25 -10.60 -12.57 10.75
CA THR A 25 -9.39 -13.31 10.40
C THR A 25 -8.27 -12.41 10.88
N PHE A 26 -7.70 -12.74 12.03
CA PHE A 26 -6.50 -12.09 12.50
C PHE A 26 -5.43 -12.31 11.42
N ALA A 27 -4.81 -11.23 10.96
CA ALA A 27 -3.74 -11.26 9.97
C ALA A 27 -2.50 -12.05 10.47
N TRP A 28 -2.42 -12.32 11.77
CA TRP A 28 -1.30 -13.04 12.37
C TRP A 28 -1.58 -14.51 12.66
N GLY A 29 -0.52 -15.31 12.74
CA GLY A 29 -0.57 -16.72 13.08
C GLY A 29 0.78 -17.31 13.52
N PRO A 30 0.78 -18.60 13.89
CA PRO A 30 -0.39 -19.41 14.22
C PRO A 30 -1.00 -18.98 15.56
N GLU A 31 -2.19 -19.47 15.89
CA GLU A 31 -2.74 -19.33 17.23
C GLU A 31 -1.75 -19.94 18.25
N ARG A 32 -1.47 -19.24 19.34
CA ARG A 32 -0.46 -19.61 20.32
C ARG A 32 -0.80 -19.10 21.70
N THR A 33 -0.17 -19.68 22.72
CA THR A 33 -0.27 -19.19 24.11
C THR A 33 0.25 -17.76 24.19
N THR A 34 -0.51 -16.90 24.84
CA THR A 34 -0.14 -15.49 25.06
C THR A 34 0.34 -15.26 26.48
N TYR A 35 1.22 -14.29 26.62
CA TYR A 35 1.89 -13.93 27.87
C TYR A 35 1.74 -12.43 28.14
N THR A 36 2.29 -11.98 29.26
CA THR A 36 2.35 -10.56 29.63
C THR A 36 3.77 -10.19 30.05
N ASN A 37 4.10 -8.91 30.08
CA ASN A 37 5.40 -8.45 30.57
C ASN A 37 5.70 -8.89 32.00
N ASN A 38 4.66 -9.08 32.84
CA ASN A 38 4.81 -9.52 34.24
C ASN A 38 4.83 -11.05 34.39
N ASP A 39 4.40 -11.78 33.37
CA ASP A 39 4.36 -13.24 33.34
C ASP A 39 4.88 -13.70 31.95
N PRO A 40 6.23 -13.67 31.76
CA PRO A 40 6.86 -14.05 30.50
C PRO A 40 6.82 -15.56 30.26
N ALA A 41 7.09 -15.98 29.04
CA ALA A 41 7.02 -17.38 28.64
C ALA A 41 8.02 -18.29 29.37
N PRO A 42 7.63 -19.51 29.73
CA PRO A 42 8.52 -20.50 30.34
C PRO A 42 9.45 -21.20 29.33
N GLU A 43 9.34 -20.86 28.05
CA GLU A 43 10.10 -21.43 26.93
C GLU A 43 10.33 -20.37 25.85
N VAL A 44 11.16 -20.68 24.85
CA VAL A 44 11.38 -19.82 23.71
C VAL A 44 10.10 -19.73 22.87
N THR A 45 9.58 -18.53 22.72
CA THR A 45 8.44 -18.20 21.86
C THR A 45 8.58 -16.77 21.35
N PHE A 46 8.07 -16.47 20.18
CA PHE A 46 8.18 -15.14 19.60
C PHE A 46 6.85 -14.40 19.59
N ASN A 47 6.91 -13.07 19.87
CA ASN A 47 5.83 -12.10 19.71
C ASN A 47 4.49 -12.60 20.29
N SER A 48 4.49 -13.05 21.54
CA SER A 48 3.33 -13.63 22.22
C SER A 48 2.87 -12.81 23.44
N ILE A 49 3.53 -11.67 23.73
CA ILE A 49 3.12 -10.73 24.79
C ILE A 49 2.02 -9.81 24.25
N THR A 50 0.92 -9.68 24.99
CA THR A 50 -0.27 -8.93 24.59
C THR A 50 -0.39 -7.54 25.23
N ASN A 51 0.52 -7.18 26.13
CA ASN A 51 0.51 -5.89 26.84
C ASN A 51 1.86 -5.16 26.78
N ASN A 52 2.57 -5.26 25.67
CA ASN A 52 3.81 -4.50 25.46
C ASN A 52 3.47 -3.00 25.42
N ALA A 53 4.17 -2.21 26.26
CA ALA A 53 3.89 -0.78 26.39
C ALA A 53 4.22 0.04 25.11
N ALA A 54 5.14 -0.46 24.28
CA ALA A 54 5.59 0.23 23.08
C ALA A 54 4.72 -0.08 21.84
N ILE A 55 4.32 -1.33 21.67
CA ILE A 55 3.64 -1.77 20.44
C ILE A 55 2.26 -2.41 20.67
N GLY A 56 1.85 -2.60 21.93
CA GLY A 56 0.59 -3.25 22.29
C GLY A 56 0.66 -4.77 22.25
N ASP A 57 -0.17 -5.40 21.43
CA ASP A 57 -0.14 -6.84 21.20
C ASP A 57 0.97 -7.18 20.21
N GLU A 58 1.98 -7.92 20.66
CA GLU A 58 3.14 -8.27 19.85
C GLU A 58 2.83 -9.21 18.70
N ARG A 59 1.63 -9.81 18.67
CA ARG A 59 1.22 -10.64 17.53
C ARG A 59 0.99 -9.82 16.28
N ASN A 60 0.62 -8.53 16.44
CA ASN A 60 0.55 -7.53 15.39
C ASN A 60 1.92 -6.83 15.26
N PHE A 61 2.84 -7.44 14.51
CA PHE A 61 4.24 -7.03 14.46
C PHE A 61 4.73 -6.56 13.08
N VAL A 62 3.91 -6.67 12.05
CA VAL A 62 4.19 -6.15 10.71
C VAL A 62 3.34 -4.90 10.48
N ARG A 63 3.99 -3.79 10.18
CA ARG A 63 3.31 -2.51 9.93
C ARG A 63 3.97 -1.77 8.79
N VAL A 64 3.26 -0.82 8.22
CA VAL A 64 3.73 0.02 7.13
C VAL A 64 3.47 1.49 7.45
N ALA A 65 4.37 2.38 7.01
CA ALA A 65 4.24 3.81 7.16
C ALA A 65 4.73 4.55 5.91
N GLU A 66 4.17 5.73 5.63
CA GLU A 66 4.70 6.64 4.61
C GLU A 66 5.92 7.37 5.18
N LEU A 67 7.00 7.46 4.38
CA LEU A 67 8.19 8.26 4.69
C LEU A 67 8.02 9.69 4.17
N GLY A 68 8.68 10.65 4.85
CA GLY A 68 8.72 12.05 4.41
C GLY A 68 7.70 12.98 5.07
N GLY A 69 6.85 12.48 5.98
CA GLY A 69 5.99 13.31 6.83
C GLY A 69 6.69 13.82 8.10
N ASP A 70 6.01 14.69 8.85
CA ASP A 70 6.51 15.26 10.12
C ASP A 70 6.73 14.18 11.21
N SER A 71 6.02 13.05 11.10
CA SER A 71 6.17 11.89 11.99
C SER A 71 5.81 10.60 11.25
N ILE A 72 6.57 9.54 11.51
CA ILE A 72 6.31 8.21 10.97
C ILE A 72 5.19 7.56 11.79
N GLN A 73 4.09 7.20 11.13
CA GLN A 73 2.94 6.53 11.74
C GLN A 73 2.80 5.13 11.14
N TYR A 74 3.16 4.12 11.91
CA TYR A 74 3.03 2.72 11.49
C TYR A 74 1.60 2.21 11.71
N VAL A 75 1.00 1.70 10.64
CA VAL A 75 -0.38 1.18 10.59
C VAL A 75 -0.43 -0.21 9.94
N ASP A 76 -1.53 -0.92 10.14
CA ASP A 76 -1.75 -2.26 9.56
C ASP A 76 -2.27 -2.19 8.12
N SER A 77 -2.86 -1.06 7.71
CA SER A 77 -3.32 -0.83 6.34
C SER A 77 -3.06 0.62 5.95
N LEU A 78 -2.51 0.81 4.74
CA LEU A 78 -2.11 2.12 4.23
C LEU A 78 -2.44 2.26 2.74
N LYS A 79 -2.96 3.43 2.34
CA LYS A 79 -3.11 3.79 0.93
C LYS A 79 -1.79 4.32 0.38
N ILE A 80 -1.31 3.73 -0.72
CA ILE A 80 -0.06 4.11 -1.38
C ILE A 80 -0.31 4.97 -2.62
N GLU A 81 0.62 5.89 -2.88
CA GLU A 81 0.62 6.81 -4.02
C GLU A 81 1.96 6.76 -4.77
N PRO A 82 1.94 6.85 -6.12
CA PRO A 82 3.16 6.91 -6.91
C PRO A 82 4.08 8.07 -6.50
N GLY A 83 5.39 7.83 -6.51
CA GLY A 83 6.40 8.83 -6.16
C GLY A 83 6.72 8.93 -4.68
N LYS A 84 6.00 8.19 -3.82
CA LYS A 84 6.26 8.15 -2.39
C LYS A 84 7.08 6.92 -1.99
N GLU A 85 7.71 7.02 -0.84
CA GLU A 85 8.45 5.92 -0.21
C GLU A 85 7.71 5.47 1.05
N TYR A 86 7.71 4.17 1.28
CA TYR A 86 7.03 3.52 2.40
C TYR A 86 8.00 2.65 3.16
N GLU A 87 7.97 2.75 4.48
CA GLU A 87 8.80 1.91 5.35
C GLU A 87 7.95 0.78 5.93
N VAL A 88 8.43 -0.44 5.77
CA VAL A 88 7.88 -1.62 6.42
C VAL A 88 8.65 -1.86 7.72
N TYR A 89 7.93 -2.13 8.79
CA TYR A 89 8.42 -2.38 10.12
C TYR A 89 8.04 -3.81 10.55
N ILE A 90 9.02 -4.58 11.04
CA ILE A 90 8.83 -5.96 11.52
C ILE A 90 9.46 -6.06 12.90
N TYR A 91 8.66 -6.09 13.95
CA TYR A 91 9.14 -6.26 15.33
C TYR A 91 9.41 -7.72 15.63
N TYR A 92 10.42 -7.98 16.47
CA TYR A 92 10.72 -9.31 16.99
C TYR A 92 11.07 -9.26 18.48
N HIS A 93 10.58 -10.25 19.24
CA HIS A 93 10.86 -10.40 20.65
C HIS A 93 10.79 -11.89 21.03
N ASN A 94 11.89 -12.44 21.56
CA ASN A 94 11.86 -13.73 22.24
C ASN A 94 11.30 -13.54 23.63
N ASN A 95 10.08 -13.98 23.88
CA ASN A 95 9.33 -13.74 25.11
C ASN A 95 9.72 -14.67 26.27
N ALA A 96 10.72 -15.55 26.11
CA ALA A 96 11.23 -16.38 27.18
C ALA A 96 11.67 -15.56 28.41
N ALA A 97 11.37 -16.02 29.59
CA ALA A 97 11.78 -15.37 30.81
C ALA A 97 13.32 -15.26 30.93
N SER A 98 13.83 -14.10 31.34
CA SER A 98 15.28 -13.81 31.39
C SER A 98 16.07 -14.75 32.31
N ASN A 99 15.45 -15.30 33.34
CA ASN A 99 16.06 -16.27 34.27
C ASN A 99 16.39 -17.63 33.60
N LEU A 100 15.88 -17.89 32.40
CA LEU A 100 16.19 -19.07 31.58
C LEU A 100 17.47 -18.91 30.76
N ASN A 101 17.94 -17.67 30.53
CA ASN A 101 19.11 -17.37 29.70
C ASN A 101 20.42 -18.00 30.23
N PRO A 102 20.74 -17.96 31.57
CA PRO A 102 21.96 -18.56 32.07
C PRO A 102 22.07 -20.06 31.83
N SER A 103 20.95 -20.77 31.74
CA SER A 103 20.90 -22.19 31.42
C SER A 103 20.89 -22.48 29.92
N GLY A 104 20.82 -21.45 29.08
CA GLY A 104 20.65 -21.54 27.64
C GLY A 104 19.20 -21.85 27.18
N LYS A 105 18.30 -22.20 28.09
CA LYS A 105 16.91 -22.56 27.76
C LYS A 105 16.05 -21.37 27.30
N GLY A 106 16.46 -20.15 27.66
CA GLY A 106 15.78 -18.93 27.21
C GLY A 106 16.36 -18.35 25.91
N ILE A 107 17.43 -18.92 25.37
CA ILE A 107 18.11 -18.39 24.17
C ILE A 107 17.56 -19.09 22.94
N ALA A 108 16.88 -18.34 22.09
CA ALA A 108 16.44 -18.83 20.77
C ALA A 108 17.63 -19.07 19.85
N ASN A 109 17.60 -20.14 19.06
CA ASN A 109 18.64 -20.51 18.11
C ASN A 109 18.07 -20.62 16.70
N GLY A 110 18.95 -20.32 15.71
CA GLY A 110 18.57 -20.37 14.30
C GLY A 110 17.49 -19.37 13.91
N VAL A 111 17.40 -18.23 14.63
CA VAL A 111 16.39 -17.21 14.40
C VAL A 111 16.59 -16.54 13.06
N LYS A 112 15.56 -16.60 12.22
CA LYS A 112 15.52 -15.95 10.92
C LYS A 112 14.25 -15.12 10.77
N VAL A 113 14.37 -14.08 9.96
CA VAL A 113 13.24 -13.29 9.49
C VAL A 113 13.16 -13.36 7.98
N SER A 114 11.95 -13.55 7.45
CA SER A 114 11.65 -13.36 6.03
C SER A 114 10.46 -12.44 5.87
N SER A 115 10.37 -11.77 4.73
CA SER A 115 9.30 -10.85 4.38
C SER A 115 8.95 -10.98 2.91
N ALA A 116 7.69 -10.75 2.58
CA ALA A 116 7.23 -10.62 1.21
C ALA A 116 6.37 -9.37 1.08
N TYR A 117 6.39 -8.77 -0.11
CA TYR A 117 5.57 -7.62 -0.45
C TYR A 117 5.01 -7.79 -1.87
N PRO A 118 3.84 -7.19 -2.20
CA PRO A 118 3.30 -7.25 -3.54
C PRO A 118 4.15 -6.38 -4.47
N THR A 119 4.56 -6.92 -5.60
CA THR A 119 5.29 -6.12 -6.61
C THR A 119 4.38 -5.18 -7.37
N VAL A 120 3.07 -5.48 -7.41
CA VAL A 120 2.03 -4.69 -8.06
C VAL A 120 0.81 -4.62 -7.15
N VAL A 121 0.26 -3.43 -6.99
CA VAL A 121 -1.01 -3.15 -6.29
C VAL A 121 -1.95 -2.50 -7.30
N LYS A 122 -3.13 -3.09 -7.49
CA LYS A 122 -4.15 -2.55 -8.40
C LYS A 122 -5.25 -1.85 -7.63
N LYS A 123 -5.95 -0.95 -8.33
CA LYS A 123 -7.14 -0.31 -7.81
C LYS A 123 -8.16 -1.36 -7.38
N ASP A 124 -8.81 -1.12 -6.23
CA ASP A 124 -9.82 -1.99 -5.63
C ASP A 124 -9.29 -3.39 -5.19
N GLU A 125 -7.96 -3.59 -5.19
CA GLU A 125 -7.29 -4.78 -4.66
C GLU A 125 -6.43 -4.42 -3.44
N GLU A 126 -6.29 -5.36 -2.49
CA GLU A 126 -5.37 -5.23 -1.36
C GLU A 126 -4.07 -5.97 -1.68
N GLY A 127 -2.95 -5.27 -1.55
CA GLY A 127 -1.62 -5.85 -1.61
C GLY A 127 -1.16 -6.24 -0.20
N MET A 128 -0.77 -7.50 0.00
CA MET A 128 -0.34 -8.02 1.31
C MET A 128 1.18 -7.93 1.47
N ILE A 129 1.61 -7.33 2.57
CA ILE A 129 3.00 -7.34 3.05
C ILE A 129 3.06 -8.29 4.24
N SER A 130 3.91 -9.30 4.19
CA SER A 130 4.03 -10.28 5.27
C SER A 130 5.41 -10.27 5.91
N GLY A 131 5.46 -10.57 7.21
CA GLY A 131 6.67 -10.82 7.97
C GLY A 131 6.59 -12.14 8.70
N ILE A 132 7.67 -12.90 8.68
CA ILE A 132 7.75 -14.23 9.28
C ILE A 132 8.99 -14.30 10.15
N ILE A 133 8.83 -14.74 11.39
CA ILE A 133 9.93 -15.05 12.32
C ILE A 133 9.93 -16.55 12.54
N SER A 134 11.09 -17.19 12.38
CA SER A 134 11.27 -18.62 12.62
C SER A 134 12.48 -18.88 13.50
N ALA A 135 12.44 -19.94 14.31
CA ALA A 135 13.56 -20.40 15.10
C ALA A 135 13.52 -21.93 15.24
N THR A 136 14.69 -22.56 15.45
CA THR A 136 14.80 -24.02 15.49
C THR A 136 14.24 -24.63 16.78
N ASP A 137 14.15 -23.84 17.82
CA ASP A 137 13.80 -24.26 19.19
C ASP A 137 12.67 -23.44 19.81
N SER A 138 11.93 -22.67 19.03
CA SER A 138 10.75 -21.93 19.50
C SER A 138 9.45 -22.73 19.40
N ASN A 139 8.51 -22.38 20.25
CA ASN A 139 7.15 -22.93 20.22
C ASN A 139 6.11 -21.79 20.11
N PRO A 140 5.44 -21.63 18.97
CA PRO A 140 5.59 -22.40 17.72
C PRO A 140 6.93 -22.09 17.00
N PRO A 141 7.40 -22.98 16.11
CA PRO A 141 8.68 -22.80 15.41
C PRO A 141 8.67 -21.65 14.39
N LYS A 142 7.49 -21.13 14.06
CA LYS A 142 7.27 -20.06 13.09
C LYS A 142 6.05 -19.24 13.49
N VAL A 143 6.19 -17.91 13.46
CA VAL A 143 5.10 -16.95 13.60
C VAL A 143 5.09 -16.00 12.41
N TRP A 144 3.91 -15.51 12.02
CA TRP A 144 3.75 -14.54 10.93
C TRP A 144 2.71 -13.48 11.27
N ASP A 145 2.81 -12.38 10.57
CA ASP A 145 1.86 -11.28 10.60
C ASP A 145 1.86 -10.54 9.26
N GLU A 146 0.85 -9.74 9.00
CA GLU A 146 0.57 -9.12 7.73
C GLU A 146 0.15 -7.66 7.91
N ALA A 147 0.56 -6.82 6.94
CA ALA A 147 0.04 -5.47 6.74
C ALA A 147 -0.46 -5.34 5.30
N TYR A 148 -1.32 -4.38 5.03
CA TYR A 148 -1.99 -4.25 3.74
C TYR A 148 -1.75 -2.88 3.12
N VAL A 149 -1.67 -2.85 1.80
CA VAL A 149 -1.58 -1.62 1.02
C VAL A 149 -2.65 -1.59 -0.05
N THR A 150 -3.24 -0.42 -0.28
CA THR A 150 -4.24 -0.17 -1.33
C THR A 150 -3.84 1.04 -2.16
N THR A 151 -4.46 1.25 -3.31
CA THR A 151 -4.23 2.43 -4.14
C THR A 151 -5.51 2.87 -4.85
N ASP A 152 -5.61 4.16 -5.17
CA ASP A 152 -6.67 4.72 -6.03
C ASP A 152 -6.27 4.72 -7.51
N TYR A 153 -5.01 4.43 -7.82
CA TYR A 153 -4.50 4.35 -9.19
C TYR A 153 -4.78 2.97 -9.78
N ASP A 154 -4.93 2.88 -11.11
CA ASP A 154 -5.19 1.62 -11.78
C ASP A 154 -4.17 0.55 -11.42
N GLU A 155 -2.89 0.96 -11.34
CA GLU A 155 -1.78 0.10 -10.95
C GLU A 155 -0.64 0.93 -10.34
N VAL A 156 -0.04 0.42 -9.26
CA VAL A 156 1.19 0.93 -8.64
C VAL A 156 2.16 -0.23 -8.45
N THR A 157 3.36 -0.08 -8.94
CA THR A 157 4.47 -1.03 -8.73
C THR A 157 5.20 -0.68 -7.44
N LEU A 158 5.44 -1.65 -6.57
CA LEU A 158 6.29 -1.52 -5.40
C LEU A 158 7.65 -2.15 -5.65
N ARG A 159 8.71 -1.40 -5.40
CA ARG A 159 10.09 -1.86 -5.56
C ARG A 159 10.89 -1.63 -4.27
N TYR A 160 11.58 -2.67 -3.82
CA TYR A 160 12.51 -2.56 -2.70
C TYR A 160 13.64 -1.58 -3.03
N LYS A 161 13.89 -0.63 -2.13
CA LYS A 161 15.04 0.28 -2.18
C LYS A 161 16.26 -0.43 -1.62
N THR A 162 17.16 -0.83 -2.49
CA THR A 162 18.33 -1.63 -2.12
C THR A 162 19.15 -1.00 -0.99
N GLY A 163 19.56 -1.82 -0.01
CA GLY A 163 20.39 -1.39 1.11
C GLY A 163 19.61 -0.76 2.27
N THR A 164 18.28 -0.73 2.22
CA THR A 164 17.44 -0.15 3.29
C THR A 164 16.88 -1.17 4.28
N ALA A 165 17.16 -2.47 4.10
CA ALA A 165 16.78 -3.48 5.07
C ALA A 165 17.76 -3.42 6.26
N ILE A 166 17.32 -2.85 7.38
CA ILE A 166 18.17 -2.56 8.54
C ILE A 166 17.59 -3.21 9.79
N ILE A 167 18.47 -3.84 10.56
CA ILE A 167 18.13 -4.35 11.90
C ILE A 167 18.38 -3.28 12.95
N HIS A 168 17.43 -3.13 13.87
CA HIS A 168 17.46 -2.19 14.99
C HIS A 168 17.31 -2.95 16.31
N ASN A 169 18.30 -2.84 17.19
CA ASN A 169 18.26 -3.42 18.54
C ASN A 169 19.32 -2.77 19.45
N ALA A 170 19.43 -3.23 20.69
CA ALA A 170 20.40 -2.70 21.65
C ALA A 170 21.81 -3.30 21.50
N GLY A 171 22.05 -4.22 20.56
CA GLY A 171 23.33 -4.92 20.39
C GLY A 171 24.26 -4.29 19.34
N ARG A 172 25.34 -5.01 19.04
CA ARG A 172 26.38 -4.53 18.09
C ARG A 172 25.93 -4.52 16.63
N VAL A 173 24.93 -5.31 16.27
CA VAL A 173 24.39 -5.35 14.90
C VAL A 173 23.37 -4.24 14.62
N ASN A 174 23.08 -3.38 15.60
CA ASN A 174 22.20 -2.23 15.42
C ASN A 174 22.65 -1.37 14.25
N GLY A 175 21.76 -1.07 13.32
CA GLY A 175 22.05 -0.32 12.10
C GLY A 175 22.71 -1.13 10.97
N SER A 176 22.90 -2.44 11.14
CA SER A 176 23.45 -3.30 10.08
C SER A 176 22.44 -3.55 8.98
N VAL A 177 22.92 -3.49 7.73
CA VAL A 177 22.12 -3.87 6.55
C VAL A 177 22.01 -5.39 6.50
N LEU A 178 20.80 -5.88 6.35
CA LEU A 178 20.49 -7.30 6.19
C LEU A 178 20.64 -7.76 4.73
N SER A 179 20.90 -9.05 4.55
CA SER A 179 20.93 -9.70 3.23
C SER A 179 19.54 -9.64 2.57
N THR A 180 19.53 -9.57 1.23
CA THR A 180 18.32 -9.71 0.41
C THR A 180 17.64 -11.08 0.55
N ASP A 181 18.28 -12.05 1.21
CA ASP A 181 17.64 -13.30 1.63
C ASP A 181 16.40 -13.04 2.51
N LEU A 182 16.28 -11.84 3.12
CA LEU A 182 15.09 -11.35 3.78
C LEU A 182 13.83 -11.55 2.92
N PHE A 183 13.94 -11.37 1.61
CA PHE A 183 12.82 -11.49 0.64
C PHE A 183 12.73 -12.88 -0.01
N THR A 184 13.31 -13.88 0.63
CA THR A 184 13.21 -15.28 0.20
C THR A 184 12.56 -16.13 1.28
N GLU A 185 12.07 -17.30 0.91
CA GLU A 185 11.53 -18.27 1.87
C GLU A 185 12.57 -18.71 2.91
N ALA A 186 13.85 -18.74 2.53
CA ALA A 186 14.96 -19.11 3.42
C ALA A 186 15.15 -18.11 4.57
N GLY A 187 14.83 -16.84 4.35
CA GLY A 187 15.02 -15.77 5.30
C GLY A 187 16.49 -15.47 5.65
N THR A 188 16.71 -14.35 6.33
CA THR A 188 18.02 -13.92 6.80
C THR A 188 18.15 -14.13 8.30
N TYR A 189 19.35 -14.49 8.78
CA TYR A 189 19.63 -14.57 10.21
C TYR A 189 19.59 -13.18 10.85
N ILE A 190 18.99 -13.10 12.04
CA ILE A 190 19.07 -11.93 12.93
C ILE A 190 19.82 -12.31 14.20
N GLY A 191 20.13 -11.33 15.05
CA GLY A 191 20.85 -11.57 16.30
C GLY A 191 21.10 -10.26 17.03
N ILE A 192 21.88 -10.30 18.12
CA ILE A 192 22.11 -9.13 18.97
C ILE A 192 23.54 -8.55 18.74
N ASN A 193 24.55 -9.37 18.82
CA ASN A 193 25.94 -8.91 18.64
C ASN A 193 26.57 -9.42 17.32
N THR A 194 26.00 -10.45 16.76
CA THR A 194 26.31 -11.06 15.47
C THR A 194 25.01 -11.54 14.83
N LEU A 195 24.95 -11.60 13.52
CA LEU A 195 23.80 -12.13 12.77
C LEU A 195 23.86 -13.67 12.71
N ASP A 196 23.90 -14.30 13.89
CA ASP A 196 24.13 -15.75 14.06
C ASP A 196 22.86 -16.54 14.41
N GLY A 197 21.72 -15.87 14.44
CA GLY A 197 20.44 -16.50 14.78
C GLY A 197 20.24 -16.73 16.28
N ARG A 198 21.00 -16.07 17.16
CA ARG A 198 20.86 -16.22 18.61
C ARG A 198 20.23 -14.98 19.24
N ILE A 199 19.08 -15.16 19.89
CA ILE A 199 18.36 -14.10 20.58
C ILE A 199 17.97 -14.58 21.99
N PRO A 200 18.55 -13.98 23.04
CA PRO A 200 18.14 -14.28 24.43
C PRO A 200 16.71 -13.83 24.69
N GLY A 201 16.06 -14.48 25.68
CA GLY A 201 14.75 -14.06 26.18
C GLY A 201 14.87 -12.80 27.02
N CYS A 202 13.96 -11.91 26.90
CA CYS A 202 13.72 -10.66 27.63
C CYS A 202 13.59 -9.47 26.68
N ALA A 203 12.81 -8.48 27.09
CA ALA A 203 12.52 -7.27 26.32
C ALA A 203 13.78 -6.47 25.92
N GLU A 204 14.87 -6.54 26.70
CA GLU A 204 16.14 -5.86 26.37
C GLU A 204 16.80 -6.39 25.08
N TYR A 205 16.44 -7.61 24.65
CA TYR A 205 16.94 -8.24 23.43
C TYR A 205 15.91 -8.20 22.29
N SER A 206 14.80 -7.51 22.48
CA SER A 206 13.86 -7.23 21.40
C SER A 206 14.45 -6.24 20.40
N GLY A 207 13.88 -6.21 19.21
CA GLY A 207 14.27 -5.29 18.17
C GLY A 207 13.26 -5.28 17.04
N TYR A 208 13.62 -4.61 15.96
CA TYR A 208 12.81 -4.56 14.77
C TYR A 208 13.68 -4.47 13.52
N ILE A 209 13.10 -4.77 12.41
CA ILE A 209 13.68 -4.61 11.07
C ILE A 209 12.85 -3.59 10.34
N THR A 210 13.50 -2.68 9.63
CA THR A 210 12.84 -1.81 8.67
C THR A 210 13.39 -2.05 7.27
N TYR A 211 12.57 -1.79 6.24
CA TYR A 211 13.02 -1.66 4.86
C TYR A 211 12.09 -0.74 4.07
N THR A 212 12.61 -0.11 3.02
CA THR A 212 11.89 0.88 2.23
C THR A 212 11.40 0.29 0.92
N LEU A 213 10.14 0.54 0.60
CA LEU A 213 9.51 0.30 -0.70
C LEU A 213 9.29 1.65 -1.40
N VAL A 214 9.59 1.71 -2.70
CA VAL A 214 9.32 2.86 -3.56
C VAL A 214 8.09 2.55 -4.41
N ALA A 215 7.12 3.43 -4.40
CA ALA A 215 5.91 3.30 -5.22
C ALA A 215 6.14 3.96 -6.58
N GLU A 216 6.02 3.18 -7.64
CA GLU A 216 6.28 3.59 -9.01
C GLU A 216 5.02 3.39 -9.87
N ARG A 217 4.82 4.24 -10.86
CA ARG A 217 3.74 4.12 -11.84
C ARG A 217 4.27 4.43 -13.22
N THR A 218 4.08 3.50 -14.13
CA THR A 218 4.31 3.69 -15.56
C THR A 218 2.99 4.05 -16.22
N ALA A 219 2.90 5.24 -16.79
CA ALA A 219 1.70 5.69 -17.51
C ALA A 219 2.06 6.71 -18.57
N ALA A 220 1.37 6.67 -19.71
CA ALA A 220 1.52 7.66 -20.76
C ALA A 220 0.17 7.98 -21.38
N SER A 221 0.05 9.17 -21.98
CA SER A 221 -1.06 9.58 -22.82
C SER A 221 -0.58 10.00 -24.21
N LEU A 222 -1.42 9.80 -25.21
CA LEU A 222 -1.16 10.18 -26.60
C LEU A 222 -2.44 10.77 -27.19
N GLU A 223 -2.35 11.99 -27.71
CA GLU A 223 -3.44 12.70 -28.35
C GLU A 223 -3.01 13.14 -29.74
N LYS A 224 -3.89 13.02 -30.73
CA LYS A 224 -3.67 13.54 -32.07
C LYS A 224 -4.89 14.36 -32.51
N GLN A 225 -4.62 15.55 -32.98
CA GLN A 225 -5.63 16.49 -33.48
C GLN A 225 -5.25 17.01 -34.88
N VAL A 226 -6.23 17.48 -35.60
CA VAL A 226 -6.07 18.10 -36.94
C VAL A 226 -6.70 19.49 -36.96
N SER A 227 -6.12 20.40 -37.78
CA SER A 227 -6.59 21.77 -37.95
C SER A 227 -6.40 22.22 -39.40
N LEU A 228 -7.29 23.11 -39.90
CA LEU A 228 -7.14 23.80 -41.17
C LEU A 228 -6.36 25.12 -41.05
N ASP A 229 -6.45 25.78 -39.93
CA ASP A 229 -5.88 27.12 -39.65
C ASP A 229 -4.65 27.11 -38.71
N GLY A 230 -4.37 25.97 -38.11
CA GLY A 230 -3.30 25.82 -37.10
C GLY A 230 -3.64 26.36 -35.72
N GLU A 231 -4.86 26.84 -35.50
CA GLU A 231 -5.35 27.44 -34.25
C GLU A 231 -6.48 26.63 -33.64
N ASN A 232 -7.48 26.23 -34.43
CA ASN A 232 -8.64 25.44 -34.00
C ASN A 232 -8.39 23.96 -34.23
N TRP A 233 -8.25 23.19 -33.15
CA TRP A 233 -7.87 21.78 -33.15
C TRP A 233 -9.06 20.89 -32.82
N SER A 234 -9.21 19.79 -33.61
CA SER A 234 -10.26 18.80 -33.42
C SER A 234 -9.78 17.40 -33.81
N GLU A 235 -10.55 16.37 -33.49
CA GLU A 235 -10.30 14.99 -33.96
C GLU A 235 -10.62 14.81 -35.46
N SER A 236 -11.42 15.70 -36.05
CA SER A 236 -11.72 15.67 -37.46
C SER A 236 -11.98 17.06 -38.03
N VAL A 237 -11.67 17.26 -39.33
CA VAL A 237 -11.98 18.47 -40.11
C VAL A 237 -12.56 18.13 -41.45
N ASN A 238 -13.35 19.07 -42.00
CA ASN A 238 -13.82 19.03 -43.40
C ASN A 238 -12.85 19.83 -44.27
N ALA A 239 -12.17 19.19 -45.22
CA ALA A 239 -11.22 19.84 -46.11
C ALA A 239 -11.57 19.60 -47.59
N LYS A 240 -11.14 20.52 -48.47
CA LYS A 240 -11.30 20.38 -49.91
C LYS A 240 -10.08 19.68 -50.53
N PRO A 241 -10.25 19.05 -51.71
CA PRO A 241 -9.11 18.57 -52.49
C PRO A 241 -8.07 19.68 -52.71
N GLY A 242 -6.79 19.37 -52.40
CA GLY A 242 -5.69 20.31 -52.52
C GLY A 242 -5.41 21.15 -51.26
N ASP A 243 -6.30 21.16 -50.28
CA ASP A 243 -6.08 21.86 -49.01
C ASP A 243 -4.91 21.25 -48.21
N TYR A 244 -4.28 22.09 -47.43
CA TYR A 244 -3.31 21.65 -46.42
C TYR A 244 -3.99 21.59 -45.07
N VAL A 245 -3.79 20.49 -44.37
CA VAL A 245 -4.20 20.29 -42.98
C VAL A 245 -2.95 20.21 -42.12
N THR A 246 -3.05 20.68 -40.87
CA THR A 246 -1.97 20.61 -39.90
C THR A 246 -2.35 19.62 -38.81
N TYR A 247 -1.47 18.67 -38.51
CA TYR A 247 -1.63 17.71 -37.41
C TYR A 247 -0.80 18.15 -36.21
N LYS A 248 -1.34 17.93 -35.02
CA LYS A 248 -0.67 18.10 -33.73
C LYS A 248 -0.77 16.79 -32.95
N VAL A 249 0.36 16.27 -32.54
CA VAL A 249 0.48 15.09 -31.66
C VAL A 249 1.06 15.55 -30.33
N VAL A 250 0.46 15.12 -29.22
CA VAL A 250 0.95 15.35 -27.87
C VAL A 250 1.09 14.03 -27.16
N PHE A 251 2.31 13.72 -26.75
CA PHE A 251 2.62 12.58 -25.88
C PHE A 251 3.06 13.09 -24.53
N LYS A 252 2.56 12.49 -23.45
CA LYS A 252 2.93 12.86 -22.09
C LYS A 252 3.21 11.63 -21.25
N ASN A 253 4.31 11.64 -20.52
CA ASN A 253 4.58 10.68 -19.46
C ASN A 253 3.78 11.10 -18.23
N GLU A 254 2.67 10.42 -17.97
CA GLU A 254 1.76 10.66 -16.83
C GLU A 254 2.22 9.93 -15.56
N GLY A 255 3.25 9.08 -15.68
CA GLY A 255 3.83 8.31 -14.58
C GLY A 255 4.92 9.06 -13.83
N ASN A 256 5.53 8.36 -12.87
CA ASN A 256 6.68 8.85 -12.10
C ASN A 256 7.99 8.10 -12.42
N THR A 257 7.96 7.20 -13.41
CA THR A 257 9.12 6.49 -13.92
C THR A 257 9.53 7.03 -15.29
N ASN A 258 10.79 6.87 -15.69
CA ASN A 258 11.22 7.15 -17.06
C ASN A 258 10.60 6.15 -18.02
N LEU A 259 10.08 6.65 -19.14
CA LEU A 259 9.70 5.83 -20.29
C LEU A 259 10.90 5.76 -21.22
N THR A 260 11.37 4.56 -21.51
CA THR A 260 12.59 4.38 -22.31
C THR A 260 12.27 4.19 -23.78
N ASN A 261 13.14 4.72 -24.64
CA ASN A 261 13.13 4.48 -26.09
C ASN A 261 11.77 4.84 -26.73
N VAL A 262 11.30 6.09 -26.53
CA VAL A 262 10.03 6.56 -27.08
C VAL A 262 10.16 6.78 -28.59
N ILE A 263 9.38 6.04 -29.40
CA ILE A 263 9.40 6.07 -30.85
C ILE A 263 8.02 6.46 -31.38
N PHE A 264 7.98 7.50 -32.21
CA PHE A 264 6.77 7.93 -32.92
C PHE A 264 6.77 7.41 -34.35
N LYS A 265 5.66 6.79 -34.77
CA LYS A 265 5.45 6.34 -36.12
C LYS A 265 4.09 6.81 -36.60
N ASP A 266 4.06 7.54 -37.74
CA ASP A 266 2.84 7.97 -38.37
C ASP A 266 2.46 7.07 -39.55
N THR A 267 1.16 6.84 -39.74
CA THR A 267 0.60 6.11 -40.89
C THR A 267 -0.69 6.79 -41.33
N HIS A 268 -0.86 7.00 -42.63
CA HIS A 268 -2.01 7.71 -43.16
C HIS A 268 -2.57 7.03 -44.41
N ASP A 269 -3.83 7.34 -44.71
CA ASP A 269 -4.48 6.91 -45.95
C ASP A 269 -3.82 7.55 -47.20
N ALA A 270 -3.88 6.87 -48.31
CA ALA A 270 -3.25 7.29 -49.58
C ALA A 270 -3.76 8.65 -50.10
N GLY A 271 -4.94 9.11 -49.65
CA GLY A 271 -5.47 10.43 -49.96
C GLY A 271 -4.81 11.59 -49.20
N LEU A 272 -3.87 11.32 -48.33
CA LEU A 272 -3.06 12.30 -47.58
C LEU A 272 -1.59 12.18 -48.00
N ALA A 273 -0.93 13.30 -48.22
CA ALA A 273 0.52 13.34 -48.49
C ALA A 273 1.21 14.28 -47.53
N LEU A 274 2.09 13.76 -46.69
CA LEU A 274 2.87 14.59 -45.76
C LEU A 274 3.74 15.56 -46.55
N ARG A 275 3.74 16.82 -46.10
CA ARG A 275 4.59 17.88 -46.66
C ARG A 275 5.99 17.77 -46.06
N SER A 276 6.98 17.43 -46.88
CA SER A 276 8.38 17.33 -46.49
C SER A 276 8.89 18.63 -45.87
N GLY A 277 9.72 18.50 -44.83
CA GLY A 277 10.33 19.64 -44.10
C GLY A 277 9.37 20.42 -43.19
N THR A 278 8.15 19.93 -42.93
CA THR A 278 7.19 20.58 -42.03
C THR A 278 7.07 19.88 -40.68
N THR A 279 7.56 18.63 -40.58
CA THR A 279 7.47 17.87 -39.33
C THR A 279 8.46 18.42 -38.30
N THR A 280 7.92 19.04 -37.26
CA THR A 280 8.70 19.66 -36.17
C THR A 280 8.38 18.99 -34.86
N ILE A 281 9.39 18.53 -34.16
CA ILE A 281 9.30 18.00 -32.80
C ILE A 281 9.73 19.02 -31.76
N TYR A 282 8.97 19.09 -30.69
CA TYR A 282 9.24 19.91 -29.49
C TYR A 282 9.31 18.98 -28.29
N ASP A 283 10.42 19.00 -27.58
CA ASP A 283 10.67 18.25 -26.35
C ASP A 283 11.62 19.03 -25.44
N VAL A 284 12.02 18.42 -24.32
CA VAL A 284 12.95 19.03 -23.34
C VAL A 284 14.30 19.43 -23.97
N ASN A 285 14.76 18.73 -25.02
CA ASN A 285 16.01 18.98 -25.71
C ASN A 285 15.83 19.92 -26.93
N ASN A 286 14.61 20.05 -27.44
CA ASN A 286 14.27 20.79 -28.66
C ASN A 286 13.15 21.80 -28.40
N VAL A 287 13.32 22.69 -27.41
CA VAL A 287 12.28 23.66 -26.97
C VAL A 287 11.89 24.63 -28.09
N SER A 288 12.82 24.96 -29.00
CA SER A 288 12.56 25.84 -30.16
C SER A 288 12.04 25.07 -31.39
N GLY A 289 11.86 23.78 -31.26
CA GLY A 289 11.49 22.89 -32.35
C GLY A 289 12.69 22.41 -33.18
N LYS A 290 12.65 21.17 -33.60
CA LYS A 290 13.61 20.53 -34.51
C LYS A 290 12.85 19.85 -35.63
N ILE A 291 13.26 20.12 -36.88
CA ILE A 291 12.69 19.45 -38.06
C ILE A 291 13.18 17.99 -38.06
N ILE A 292 12.25 17.07 -38.29
CA ILE A 292 12.47 15.62 -38.45
C ILE A 292 11.73 15.15 -39.71
N ASP A 293 12.31 14.21 -40.45
CA ASP A 293 11.72 13.72 -41.71
C ASP A 293 11.43 12.22 -41.68
N ASP A 294 11.74 11.53 -40.56
CA ASP A 294 11.72 10.06 -40.40
C ASP A 294 10.48 9.51 -39.66
N ILE A 295 9.47 10.35 -39.35
CA ILE A 295 8.28 9.92 -38.60
C ILE A 295 7.42 8.90 -39.43
N LEU A 296 7.55 8.91 -40.76
CA LEU A 296 6.88 7.97 -41.67
C LEU A 296 7.70 6.70 -41.94
N ASP A 297 8.95 6.66 -41.56
CA ASP A 297 9.78 5.49 -41.77
C ASP A 297 9.23 4.25 -41.03
N LEU A 298 9.55 3.07 -41.50
CA LEU A 298 9.12 1.83 -40.83
C LEU A 298 9.61 1.73 -39.41
N SER A 299 10.78 2.31 -39.11
CA SER A 299 11.36 2.41 -37.77
C SER A 299 10.76 3.51 -36.92
N GLY A 300 10.12 4.53 -37.54
CA GLY A 300 9.65 5.74 -36.87
C GLY A 300 10.78 6.64 -36.38
N HIS A 301 10.43 7.76 -35.74
CA HIS A 301 11.36 8.71 -35.11
C HIS A 301 11.56 8.39 -33.65
N ASN A 302 12.81 8.14 -33.24
CA ASN A 302 13.18 7.88 -31.85
C ASN A 302 13.52 9.20 -31.15
N THR A 303 12.77 9.59 -30.12
CA THR A 303 13.02 10.80 -29.32
C THR A 303 13.92 10.55 -28.12
N GLY A 304 14.31 9.28 -27.86
CA GLY A 304 15.01 8.86 -26.65
C GLY A 304 14.06 8.60 -25.48
N ASP A 305 14.56 8.82 -24.26
CA ASP A 305 13.80 8.56 -23.04
C ASP A 305 12.97 9.79 -22.65
N ALA A 306 11.76 9.54 -22.15
CA ALA A 306 10.87 10.57 -21.60
C ALA A 306 10.85 10.46 -20.08
N ALA A 307 11.45 11.41 -19.37
CA ALA A 307 11.41 11.48 -17.91
C ALA A 307 9.98 11.63 -17.38
N ALA A 308 9.78 11.36 -16.09
CA ALA A 308 8.51 11.59 -15.41
C ALA A 308 7.98 13.00 -15.68
N GLY A 309 6.74 13.12 -16.13
CA GLY A 309 6.10 14.39 -16.49
C GLY A 309 6.56 15.02 -17.81
N ALA A 310 7.46 14.37 -18.56
CA ALA A 310 7.93 14.89 -19.85
C ALA A 310 6.79 14.96 -20.86
N LEU A 311 6.81 16.01 -21.69
CA LEU A 311 5.89 16.25 -22.78
C LEU A 311 6.68 16.30 -24.09
N VAL A 312 6.19 15.58 -25.11
CA VAL A 312 6.69 15.64 -26.48
C VAL A 312 5.55 16.06 -27.39
N GLN A 313 5.77 17.08 -28.22
CA GLN A 313 4.79 17.53 -29.20
C GLN A 313 5.38 17.39 -30.61
N VAL A 314 4.59 16.89 -31.55
CA VAL A 314 4.95 16.86 -32.97
C VAL A 314 3.88 17.60 -33.78
N ILE A 315 4.33 18.51 -34.63
CA ILE A 315 3.46 19.28 -35.52
C ILE A 315 3.93 19.07 -36.99
N TYR A 316 3.03 18.79 -37.90
CA TYR A 316 3.35 18.60 -39.31
C TYR A 316 2.14 18.86 -40.22
N GLN A 317 2.38 19.08 -41.53
CA GLN A 317 1.36 19.35 -42.51
C GLN A 317 1.20 18.17 -43.49
N ALA A 318 -0.04 17.94 -43.92
CA ALA A 318 -0.35 17.04 -45.02
C ALA A 318 -1.23 17.74 -46.05
N LYS A 319 -1.04 17.42 -47.34
CA LYS A 319 -1.89 17.85 -48.43
C LYS A 319 -2.98 16.80 -48.67
N VAL A 320 -4.23 17.26 -48.78
CA VAL A 320 -5.36 16.43 -49.24
C VAL A 320 -5.26 16.20 -50.74
N SER A 321 -5.39 14.96 -51.18
CA SER A 321 -5.33 14.58 -52.60
C SER A 321 -6.36 15.36 -53.43
N GLU A 322 -5.97 15.75 -54.64
CA GLU A 322 -6.84 16.40 -55.64
C GLU A 322 -7.65 15.37 -56.45
N GLU A 323 -7.46 14.06 -56.21
CA GLU A 323 -8.17 13.02 -56.95
C GLU A 323 -9.63 12.93 -56.51
N GLU A 324 -10.56 12.97 -57.45
CA GLU A 324 -12.00 12.87 -57.22
C GLU A 324 -12.41 11.58 -56.49
N THR A 325 -11.57 10.53 -56.56
CA THR A 325 -11.80 9.24 -55.89
C THR A 325 -11.89 9.35 -54.38
N TYR A 326 -11.40 10.45 -53.80
CA TYR A 326 -11.45 10.72 -52.36
C TYR A 326 -12.62 11.61 -51.95
N CYS A 327 -13.38 12.15 -52.88
CA CYS A 327 -14.57 12.97 -52.56
C CYS A 327 -15.58 12.17 -51.72
N GLY A 328 -16.05 12.77 -50.63
CA GLY A 328 -17.00 12.14 -49.71
C GLY A 328 -16.40 11.03 -48.84
N LYS A 329 -15.07 10.89 -48.81
CA LYS A 329 -14.40 9.91 -47.97
C LYS A 329 -13.76 10.57 -46.78
N THR A 330 -13.71 9.83 -45.66
CA THR A 330 -12.91 10.16 -44.50
C THR A 330 -11.51 9.56 -44.67
N LEU A 331 -10.49 10.40 -44.60
CA LEU A 331 -9.08 10.00 -44.67
C LEU A 331 -8.53 9.97 -43.26
N LYS A 332 -8.07 8.80 -42.85
CA LYS A 332 -7.53 8.55 -41.49
C LYS A 332 -6.02 8.77 -41.45
N ASN A 333 -5.56 9.41 -40.37
CA ASN A 333 -4.14 9.53 -40.06
C ASN A 333 -3.90 9.11 -38.63
N THR A 334 -3.12 8.04 -38.43
CA THR A 334 -2.86 7.38 -37.14
C THR A 334 -1.42 7.57 -36.70
N ILE A 335 -1.22 8.01 -35.47
CA ILE A 335 0.08 8.01 -34.81
C ILE A 335 0.18 6.83 -33.85
N THR A 336 1.32 6.18 -33.80
CA THR A 336 1.68 5.18 -32.80
C THR A 336 2.87 5.72 -31.99
N ALA A 337 2.79 5.68 -30.68
CA ALA A 337 3.91 5.91 -29.78
C ALA A 337 4.25 4.60 -29.10
N SER A 338 5.48 4.10 -29.33
CA SER A 338 6.02 2.89 -28.67
C SER A 338 7.04 3.29 -27.63
N TYR A 339 7.07 2.62 -26.49
CA TYR A 339 8.00 2.89 -25.39
C TYR A 339 8.23 1.61 -24.52
N ASN A 340 9.27 1.59 -23.72
CA ASN A 340 9.63 0.46 -22.83
C ASN A 340 9.67 -0.90 -23.55
N SER A 341 10.01 -0.91 -24.84
CA SER A 341 10.14 -2.07 -25.74
C SER A 341 8.84 -2.79 -26.11
N ASP A 342 7.80 -2.77 -25.31
CA ASP A 342 6.56 -3.55 -25.48
C ASP A 342 5.27 -2.75 -25.29
N GLN A 343 5.35 -1.50 -24.86
CA GLN A 343 4.19 -0.63 -24.66
C GLN A 343 3.89 0.19 -25.92
N ASN A 344 2.62 0.30 -26.30
CA ASN A 344 2.18 1.08 -27.45
C ASN A 344 0.90 1.85 -27.13
N LEU A 345 0.86 3.11 -27.55
CA LEU A 345 -0.35 3.92 -27.62
C LEU A 345 -0.63 4.27 -29.08
N MET A 346 -1.90 4.35 -29.44
CA MET A 346 -2.34 4.77 -30.77
C MET A 346 -3.44 5.82 -30.63
N ASN A 347 -3.39 6.82 -31.51
CA ASN A 347 -4.45 7.82 -31.62
C ASN A 347 -4.54 8.29 -33.07
N ASP A 348 -5.71 8.74 -33.52
CA ASP A 348 -5.93 9.17 -34.90
C ASP A 348 -6.68 10.50 -34.99
N ALA A 349 -6.49 11.18 -36.13
CA ALA A 349 -7.29 12.33 -36.52
C ALA A 349 -7.70 12.19 -38.00
N ASN A 350 -8.90 12.66 -38.35
CA ASN A 350 -9.57 12.36 -39.57
C ASN A 350 -9.79 13.61 -40.43
N VAL A 351 -9.76 13.46 -41.74
CA VAL A 351 -10.10 14.50 -42.69
C VAL A 351 -11.23 14.01 -43.59
N PHE A 352 -12.40 14.65 -43.54
CA PHE A 352 -13.47 14.41 -44.47
C PHE A 352 -13.29 15.28 -45.70
N VAL A 353 -13.23 14.66 -46.91
CA VAL A 353 -12.97 15.38 -48.14
C VAL A 353 -14.30 15.86 -48.74
N VAL A 354 -14.50 17.19 -48.75
CA VAL A 354 -15.71 17.86 -49.25
C VAL A 354 -15.47 18.31 -50.68
N CYS A 355 -16.26 17.79 -51.65
CA CYS A 355 -16.27 18.24 -53.06
C CYS A 355 -17.60 18.90 -53.39
N GLU A 356 -17.66 19.65 -54.53
CA GLU A 356 -18.93 20.22 -55.02
C GLU A 356 -19.94 19.09 -55.25
N GLY A 357 -21.11 19.16 -54.59
CA GLY A 357 -22.16 18.14 -54.69
C GLY A 357 -22.08 16.98 -53.70
N THR A 358 -21.06 16.91 -52.87
CA THR A 358 -21.03 15.97 -51.73
C THR A 358 -22.03 16.43 -50.67
N PRO A 359 -22.97 15.59 -50.20
CA PRO A 359 -23.77 15.94 -49.05
C PRO A 359 -22.84 16.12 -47.85
N GLU A 360 -23.05 17.21 -47.10
CA GLU A 360 -22.35 17.42 -45.82
C GLU A 360 -22.60 16.20 -44.94
N PRO A 361 -21.58 15.62 -44.29
CA PRO A 361 -21.79 14.53 -43.35
C PRO A 361 -22.82 14.98 -42.31
N GLU A 362 -23.83 14.16 -42.06
CA GLU A 362 -24.76 14.44 -40.97
C GLU A 362 -23.89 14.64 -39.73
N PRO A 363 -24.12 15.71 -38.94
CA PRO A 363 -23.40 15.89 -37.69
C PRO A 363 -23.54 14.59 -36.91
N THR A 364 -22.39 14.01 -36.49
CA THR A 364 -22.40 12.88 -35.58
C THR A 364 -23.39 13.25 -34.46
N PRO A 365 -24.44 12.44 -34.26
CA PRO A 365 -25.36 12.74 -33.16
C PRO A 365 -24.48 12.98 -31.93
N ASP A 366 -24.71 14.12 -31.27
CA ASP A 366 -24.12 14.37 -29.95
C ASP A 366 -24.21 13.04 -29.19
N PRO A 367 -23.12 12.58 -28.55
CA PRO A 367 -23.19 11.38 -27.75
C PRO A 367 -24.48 11.50 -26.96
N GLU A 368 -25.39 10.54 -27.12
CA GLU A 368 -26.64 10.55 -26.34
C GLU A 368 -26.24 10.93 -24.92
N PRO A 369 -26.81 11.99 -24.34
CA PRO A 369 -26.47 12.32 -22.98
C PRO A 369 -26.59 11.03 -22.20
N ASP A 370 -25.53 10.68 -21.49
CA ASP A 370 -25.50 9.50 -20.61
C ASP A 370 -26.91 9.35 -20.06
N PRO A 371 -27.60 8.20 -20.26
CA PRO A 371 -28.99 8.07 -19.87
C PRO A 371 -29.06 8.62 -18.46
N GLU A 372 -29.86 9.71 -18.28
CA GLU A 372 -30.09 10.24 -16.95
C GLU A 372 -30.33 9.03 -16.06
N PRO A 373 -29.58 8.87 -14.95
CA PRO A 373 -29.77 7.72 -14.11
C PRO A 373 -31.27 7.60 -13.93
N LEU A 374 -31.83 6.49 -14.43
CA LEU A 374 -33.27 6.21 -14.34
C LEU A 374 -33.66 6.65 -12.95
N PRO A 375 -34.66 7.52 -12.75
CA PRO A 375 -35.08 7.90 -11.43
C PRO A 375 -35.20 6.58 -10.68
N GLU A 376 -34.41 6.41 -9.60
CA GLU A 376 -34.44 5.19 -8.80
C GLU A 376 -35.91 4.88 -8.64
N GLU A 377 -36.37 3.84 -9.35
CA GLU A 377 -37.72 3.35 -9.18
C GLU A 377 -37.79 3.08 -7.69
N ILE A 378 -38.47 3.99 -6.96
CA ILE A 378 -38.74 3.79 -5.56
C ILE A 378 -39.53 2.49 -5.56
N VAL A 379 -38.80 1.38 -5.33
CA VAL A 379 -39.43 0.07 -5.16
C VAL A 379 -40.41 0.31 -4.03
N GLU A 380 -41.70 0.43 -4.36
CA GLU A 380 -42.76 0.48 -3.34
C GLU A 380 -42.56 -0.82 -2.53
N THR A 381 -41.87 -0.65 -1.39
CA THR A 381 -41.69 -1.77 -0.46
C THR A 381 -43.07 -2.23 -0.04
N GLY A 382 -43.47 -3.37 -0.57
CA GLY A 382 -44.75 -3.98 -0.26
C GLY A 382 -44.87 -4.26 1.25
N PRO A 383 -46.07 -4.46 1.76
CA PRO A 383 -46.34 -4.68 3.21
C PRO A 383 -45.48 -5.80 3.83
N LEU A 384 -44.97 -6.71 3.01
CA LEU A 384 -44.14 -7.86 3.44
C LEU A 384 -42.70 -7.43 3.78
N GLU A 385 -42.13 -6.47 3.05
CA GLU A 385 -40.77 -5.97 3.29
C GLU A 385 -40.71 -5.05 4.51
N ILE A 386 -41.74 -4.24 4.72
CA ILE A 386 -41.87 -3.40 5.93
C ILE A 386 -41.99 -4.29 7.17
N THR A 387 -42.76 -5.39 7.10
CA THR A 387 -42.85 -6.36 8.20
C THR A 387 -41.54 -7.05 8.51
N MET A 388 -40.74 -7.40 7.49
CA MET A 388 -39.42 -8.00 7.69
C MET A 388 -38.44 -7.02 8.30
N ALA A 389 -38.42 -5.77 7.85
CA ALA A 389 -37.56 -4.71 8.42
C ALA A 389 -37.94 -4.44 9.90
N VAL A 390 -39.20 -4.39 10.23
CA VAL A 390 -39.69 -4.21 11.62
C VAL A 390 -39.28 -5.42 12.49
N LEU A 391 -39.37 -6.64 11.99
CA LEU A 391 -38.93 -7.84 12.73
C LEU A 391 -37.44 -7.86 12.99
N VAL A 392 -36.60 -7.42 12.03
CA VAL A 392 -35.15 -7.29 12.22
C VAL A 392 -34.82 -6.23 13.28
N ILE A 393 -35.49 -5.07 13.24
CA ILE A 393 -35.29 -4.02 14.24
C ILE A 393 -35.71 -4.50 15.64
N LEU A 394 -36.82 -5.21 15.76
CA LEU A 394 -37.28 -5.78 17.03
C LEU A 394 -36.33 -6.87 17.56
N ALA A 395 -35.72 -7.66 16.68
CA ALA A 395 -34.69 -8.64 17.05
C ALA A 395 -33.42 -7.97 17.58
N ILE A 396 -32.97 -6.88 16.95
CA ILE A 396 -31.81 -6.10 17.38
C ILE A 396 -32.08 -5.44 18.75
N ILE A 397 -33.27 -4.85 18.94
CA ILE A 397 -33.67 -4.27 20.22
C ILE A 397 -33.76 -5.35 21.31
N GLY A 398 -34.32 -6.52 20.98
CA GLY A 398 -34.39 -7.67 21.88
C GLY A 398 -33.04 -8.19 22.30
N ALA A 399 -32.11 -8.33 21.36
CA ALA A 399 -30.71 -8.72 21.62
C ALA A 399 -29.97 -7.69 22.48
N GLY A 400 -30.15 -6.40 22.18
CA GLY A 400 -29.58 -5.29 22.97
C GLY A 400 -30.10 -5.28 24.41
N PHE A 401 -31.42 -5.49 24.60
CA PHE A 401 -32.03 -5.57 25.92
C PHE A 401 -31.57 -6.81 26.69
N TYR A 402 -31.44 -7.96 26.03
CA TYR A 402 -30.92 -9.20 26.63
C TYR A 402 -29.48 -9.00 27.08
N PHE A 403 -28.62 -8.39 26.25
CA PHE A 403 -27.23 -8.09 26.56
C PHE A 403 -27.11 -7.10 27.73
N TRP A 404 -27.93 -6.05 27.73
CA TRP A 404 -27.96 -5.09 28.85
C TRP A 404 -28.42 -5.72 30.15
N ARG A 405 -29.43 -6.61 30.12
CA ARG A 405 -29.90 -7.35 31.29
C ARG A 405 -28.84 -8.31 31.82
N THR A 406 -28.12 -9.00 30.92
CA THR A 406 -27.04 -9.92 31.28
C THR A 406 -25.86 -9.17 31.93
N ARG A 407 -25.46 -8.02 31.38
CA ARG A 407 -24.45 -7.16 32.00
C ARG A 407 -24.86 -6.63 33.39
N ARG A 408 -26.12 -6.33 33.60
CA ARG A 408 -26.61 -5.93 34.93
C ARG A 408 -26.56 -7.06 35.96
N THR A 409 -26.85 -8.28 35.54
CA THR A 409 -26.74 -9.46 36.43
C THR A 409 -25.29 -9.79 36.75
N LEU A 410 -24.39 -9.70 35.78
CA LEU A 410 -22.94 -9.88 36.01
C LEU A 410 -22.37 -8.86 36.98
N LYS A 411 -22.68 -7.56 36.80
CA LYS A 411 -22.26 -6.49 37.75
C LYS A 411 -22.83 -6.71 39.18
N LYS A 412 -24.04 -7.27 39.30
CA LYS A 412 -24.58 -7.62 40.63
C LYS A 412 -23.85 -8.79 41.28
N VAL A 413 -23.36 -9.76 40.49
CA VAL A 413 -22.58 -10.89 40.98
C VAL A 413 -21.16 -10.45 41.37
N GLU A 414 -20.53 -9.58 40.54
CA GLU A 414 -19.24 -8.98 40.84
C GLU A 414 -19.25 -8.13 42.12
N ASN A 415 -20.25 -7.26 42.26
CA ASN A 415 -20.41 -6.45 43.51
C ASN A 415 -20.71 -7.29 44.73
N LYS A 416 -21.38 -8.46 44.56
CA LYS A 416 -21.61 -9.39 45.68
C LYS A 416 -20.35 -10.17 46.02
N ALA A 417 -19.46 -10.47 45.07
CA ALA A 417 -18.16 -11.10 45.25
C ALA A 417 -17.17 -10.12 45.90
N ALA A 418 -17.14 -8.85 45.44
CA ALA A 418 -16.32 -7.80 46.02
C ALA A 418 -16.71 -7.46 47.50
N GLY A 419 -18.02 -7.44 47.78
CA GLY A 419 -18.53 -7.25 49.15
C GLY A 419 -18.14 -8.41 50.09
N LYS A 420 -18.04 -9.64 49.58
CA LYS A 420 -17.57 -10.80 50.37
C LYS A 420 -16.05 -10.77 50.62
N LYS A 421 -15.24 -10.26 49.67
CA LYS A 421 -13.79 -10.08 49.84
C LYS A 421 -13.48 -9.00 50.88
N SER A 422 -14.20 -7.86 50.84
CA SER A 422 -14.02 -6.78 51.81
C SER A 422 -14.38 -7.20 53.25
N THR A 423 -15.29 -8.12 53.44
CA THR A 423 -15.68 -8.63 54.77
C THR A 423 -14.65 -9.63 55.30
N THR A 424 -13.96 -10.35 54.43
CA THR A 424 -12.90 -11.33 54.82
C THR A 424 -11.61 -10.62 55.13
N GLU A 425 -11.26 -9.54 54.41
CA GLU A 425 -10.07 -8.72 54.69
C GLU A 425 -10.20 -7.94 56.03
N LYS A 426 -11.38 -7.41 56.33
CA LYS A 426 -11.60 -6.73 57.64
C LYS A 426 -11.54 -7.67 58.84
N ILE A 427 -11.72 -8.98 58.67
CA ILE A 427 -11.60 -9.97 59.75
C ILE A 427 -10.15 -10.43 59.90
N SER A 428 -9.32 -10.41 58.84
CA SER A 428 -7.89 -10.70 58.91
C SER A 428 -7.08 -9.58 59.56
N ASP A 429 -7.44 -8.29 59.29
CA ASP A 429 -6.74 -7.15 59.85
C ASP A 429 -7.01 -6.93 61.35
N GLN A 430 -8.15 -7.36 61.88
CA GLN A 430 -8.40 -7.31 63.35
C GLN A 430 -7.67 -8.40 64.14
N LYS A 431 -7.17 -9.47 63.47
CA LYS A 431 -6.41 -10.53 64.15
C LYS A 431 -4.90 -10.27 64.16
N SER A 432 -4.39 -9.43 63.26
CA SER A 432 -2.97 -9.05 63.17
C SER A 432 -2.57 -7.86 64.06
N ALA A 433 -3.52 -7.04 64.48
CA ALA A 433 -3.25 -5.84 65.30
C ALA A 433 -3.10 -6.10 66.80
N ALA A 434 -3.27 -7.35 67.24
CA ALA A 434 -3.22 -7.70 68.70
C ALA A 434 -1.87 -8.30 69.16
N GLU A 435 -0.86 -8.49 68.30
CA GLU A 435 0.38 -9.18 68.65
C GLU A 435 1.70 -8.38 68.48
N ILE A 436 1.68 -7.10 68.16
CA ILE A 436 2.92 -6.30 68.07
C ILE A 436 2.77 -5.00 68.82
N SER A 437 2.87 -5.12 70.14
CA SER A 437 3.21 -4.02 71.08
C SER A 437 4.21 -4.50 72.09
N THR A 438 5.51 -4.53 71.75
CA THR A 438 6.65 -4.32 72.62
C THR A 438 7.96 -4.40 71.89
N LYS A 439 8.67 -3.29 71.88
CA LYS A 439 10.10 -3.03 71.78
C LYS A 439 10.57 -2.10 70.67
N ASN A 440 10.71 -0.86 71.09
CA ASN A 440 11.72 0.09 70.61
C ASN A 440 12.87 0.09 71.60
N PRO A 441 14.12 0.51 71.36
CA PRO A 441 14.45 1.79 70.75
C PRO A 441 15.79 1.87 69.95
N SER A 442 15.99 3.05 69.38
CA SER A 442 17.21 3.84 69.10
C SER A 442 17.81 3.89 67.71
N ALA A 443 17.63 5.08 67.10
CA ALA A 443 18.48 5.69 66.07
C ALA A 443 19.84 6.17 66.72
N PRO A 444 20.89 6.48 65.94
CA PRO A 444 21.03 7.87 65.45
C PRO A 444 21.68 8.10 64.06
N GLN A 445 21.19 9.16 63.34
CA GLN A 445 21.90 10.37 62.88
C GLN A 445 23.05 10.29 61.88
N ASN A 446 22.78 11.00 60.78
CA ASN A 446 23.69 11.57 59.80
C ASN A 446 24.80 12.46 60.42
N PRO A 447 25.93 12.72 59.72
CA PRO A 447 26.09 14.05 59.15
C PRO A 447 26.86 14.18 57.80
N THR A 448 26.35 15.11 56.97
CA THR A 448 26.95 16.33 56.36
C THR A 448 28.28 16.31 55.59
N GLU A 449 28.16 16.80 54.35
CA GLU A 449 28.94 17.89 53.65
C GLU A 449 30.48 17.87 53.64
N SER A 450 31.02 18.04 52.41
CA SER A 450 31.73 19.25 51.92
C SER A 450 32.49 18.95 50.61
N LYS A 451 32.19 19.69 49.56
CA LYS A 451 32.93 20.84 48.97
C LYS A 451 34.35 20.59 48.46
N GLU A 452 34.51 20.83 47.20
CA GLU A 452 35.24 21.88 46.48
C GLU A 452 36.54 21.53 45.70
N LYS A 453 36.53 21.98 44.44
CA LYS A 453 37.61 22.63 43.63
C LYS A 453 38.86 21.86 43.17
N ASN A 454 39.16 21.83 41.89
CA ASN A 454 39.89 22.78 41.10
C ASN A 454 40.37 22.24 39.72
N ALA A 455 40.08 22.99 38.74
CA ALA A 455 40.73 23.45 37.52
C ALA A 455 42.23 23.17 37.31
N LYS A 456 42.64 22.83 36.08
CA LYS A 456 43.46 23.62 35.16
C LYS A 456 44.07 22.80 34.03
N ASN A 457 43.78 23.29 32.84
CA ASN A 457 44.66 23.48 31.68
C ASN A 457 45.93 22.65 31.50
N LEU A 458 46.10 22.15 30.26
CA LEU A 458 47.20 22.57 29.39
C LEU A 458 47.03 22.07 27.94
N ASN A 459 47.00 23.03 27.07
CA ASN A 459 47.33 23.00 25.63
C ASN A 459 48.62 22.23 25.31
N GLN A 460 48.64 21.53 24.18
CA GLN A 460 49.69 21.71 23.13
C GLN A 460 49.42 20.82 21.90
N LYS A 461 49.23 21.45 20.76
CA LYS A 461 49.68 21.07 19.41
C LYS A 461 51.10 21.67 19.25
N PRO A 462 51.94 21.37 18.24
CA PRO A 462 51.74 20.71 16.95
C PRO A 462 52.90 19.74 16.57
N ASP A 463 52.90 19.02 15.45
CA ASP A 463 53.68 19.30 14.26
C ASP A 463 53.66 18.15 13.22
N GLU A 464 53.63 18.62 11.97
CA GLU A 464 53.84 17.95 10.70
C GLU A 464 55.09 17.04 10.64
N HIS A 465 55.10 15.99 9.81
CA HIS A 465 55.92 15.82 8.64
C HIS A 465 55.68 14.51 7.84
N LYS A 466 55.35 14.72 6.57
CA LYS A 466 55.80 14.06 5.33
C LYS A 466 56.36 12.61 5.40
N LYS A 467 55.72 11.72 4.70
CA LYS A 467 56.13 11.22 3.38
C LYS A 467 54.98 10.57 2.66
#